data_baf1c06ab55ad9b1a488b21cdec60730
#
_entry.id   baf1c06ab55ad9b1a488b21cdec60730
#
_cell.length_a   1.000
_cell.length_b   1.000
_cell.length_c   1.000
_cell.angle_alpha   90.00
_cell.angle_beta   90.00
_cell.angle_gamma   90.00
#
_symmetry.space_group_name_H-M   'P 1'
#
loop_
_entity.id
_entity.type
_entity.pdbx_description
1 polymer ?
#
loop_
_entity_poly.entity_id
_entity_poly.type
_entity_poly.pdbx_seq_one_letter_code
_entity_poly.pdbx_strand_id
1 'polypeptide(L)'
;GIDVWEAISLANRHPRVEILRPGPGVGGHCISVDPWFLVEAAPDITSLIYTARNVNDAQPKFVVELARRVLGGSLTGRKISALGLAYKPDVDDLRESPAIEIVRLLMGEGAEVAAYEPFKLDADIPGIRIAPSLETALLGSDLLLLLVAHTPLRELTPDAVAAQTSARLIVDTVNLWDIQTWQQAGFAVTRLGVGTVAR
;
A
#
# COMPACT_ATOMS: atom_id res chain seq x y z
N GLY A 1 -19.13 -8.57 -5.80
CA GLY A 1 -18.22 -7.60 -5.24
C GLY A 1 -18.59 -6.19 -5.65
N ILE A 2 -18.23 -5.23 -4.81
CA ILE A 2 -18.40 -3.80 -5.11
C ILE A 2 -16.99 -3.22 -5.31
N ASP A 3 -16.83 -2.28 -6.25
CA ASP A 3 -15.66 -1.43 -6.35
C ASP A 3 -15.83 -0.27 -5.34
N VAL A 4 -15.01 -0.27 -4.28
CA VAL A 4 -15.10 0.75 -3.23
C VAL A 4 -14.70 2.14 -3.72
N TRP A 5 -13.83 2.21 -4.73
CA TRP A 5 -13.37 3.48 -5.32
C TRP A 5 -14.49 4.17 -6.08
N GLU A 6 -15.25 3.40 -6.86
CA GLU A 6 -16.44 3.90 -7.55
C GLU A 6 -17.52 4.32 -6.54
N ALA A 7 -17.80 3.50 -5.53
CA ALA A 7 -18.76 3.81 -4.49
C ALA A 7 -18.43 5.11 -3.75
N ILE A 8 -17.17 5.32 -3.35
CA ILE A 8 -16.70 6.55 -2.70
C ILE A 8 -16.77 7.75 -3.67
N SER A 9 -16.38 7.56 -4.92
CA SER A 9 -16.48 8.62 -5.93
C SER A 9 -17.92 9.09 -6.14
N LEU A 10 -18.87 8.17 -6.16
CA LEU A 10 -20.29 8.49 -6.25
C LEU A 10 -20.81 9.19 -5.00
N ALA A 11 -20.44 8.70 -3.81
CA ALA A 11 -20.84 9.33 -2.54
C ALA A 11 -20.32 10.77 -2.42
N ASN A 12 -19.08 11.01 -2.82
CA ASN A 12 -18.42 12.33 -2.76
C ASN A 12 -18.96 13.34 -3.80
N ARG A 13 -19.89 12.94 -4.68
CA ARG A 13 -20.65 13.91 -5.50
C ARG A 13 -21.62 14.75 -4.66
N HIS A 14 -21.99 14.27 -3.48
CA HIS A 14 -22.84 15.01 -2.59
C HIS A 14 -22.04 16.16 -1.92
N PRO A 15 -22.50 17.43 -1.94
CA PRO A 15 -21.69 18.61 -1.55
C PRO A 15 -21.33 18.67 -0.05
N ARG A 16 -21.89 17.81 0.77
CA ARG A 16 -21.59 17.72 2.23
C ARG A 16 -20.97 16.37 2.62
N VAL A 17 -20.52 15.59 1.65
CA VAL A 17 -19.88 14.29 1.90
C VAL A 17 -18.48 14.31 1.30
N GLU A 18 -17.50 14.00 2.12
CA GLU A 18 -16.11 13.83 1.73
C GLU A 18 -15.54 12.60 2.42
N ILE A 19 -15.81 11.43 1.82
CA ILE A 19 -15.25 10.16 2.30
C ILE A 19 -13.78 10.10 1.89
N LEU A 20 -12.91 9.80 2.85
CA LEU A 20 -11.48 9.67 2.65
C LEU A 20 -11.16 8.49 1.73
N ARG A 21 -10.02 8.57 1.04
CA ARG A 21 -9.55 7.51 0.16
C ARG A 21 -9.07 6.32 0.99
N PRO A 22 -9.49 5.09 0.65
CA PRO A 22 -8.95 3.88 1.27
C PRO A 22 -7.46 3.71 0.96
N GLY A 23 -6.81 2.83 1.72
CA GLY A 23 -5.39 2.55 1.56
C GLY A 23 -4.92 1.41 2.46
N PRO A 24 -3.61 1.20 2.57
CA PRO A 24 -3.02 0.11 3.36
C PRO A 24 -3.12 0.34 4.88
N GLY A 25 -3.71 1.44 5.29
CA GLY A 25 -3.90 1.88 6.67
C GLY A 25 -3.59 3.37 6.82
N VAL A 26 -3.96 3.93 7.96
CA VAL A 26 -3.71 5.34 8.33
C VAL A 26 -2.57 5.38 9.33
N GLY A 27 -1.50 6.07 8.97
CA GLY A 27 -0.32 6.31 9.79
C GLY A 27 -0.21 7.77 10.26
N GLY A 28 1.01 8.17 10.60
CA GLY A 28 1.34 9.51 11.11
C GLY A 28 1.31 9.59 12.62
N HIS A 29 1.60 10.76 13.17
CA HIS A 29 1.89 10.91 14.61
C HIS A 29 0.65 11.22 15.48
N CYS A 30 -0.50 11.61 14.90
CA CYS A 30 -1.71 11.92 15.64
C CYS A 30 -2.80 10.87 15.42
N ILE A 31 -3.30 10.71 14.20
CA ILE A 31 -4.47 9.85 13.91
C ILE A 31 -4.21 8.37 14.24
N SER A 32 -2.96 7.92 14.12
CA SER A 32 -2.59 6.55 14.48
C SER A 32 -2.46 6.33 16.00
N VAL A 33 -2.21 7.37 16.79
CA VAL A 33 -1.82 7.30 18.20
C VAL A 33 -2.90 7.86 19.14
N ASP A 34 -3.39 9.09 18.89
CA ASP A 34 -4.28 9.81 19.82
C ASP A 34 -5.57 9.04 20.19
N PRO A 35 -6.21 8.30 19.26
CA PRO A 35 -7.39 7.52 19.62
C PRO A 35 -7.15 6.47 20.71
N TRP A 36 -5.92 5.94 20.81
CA TRP A 36 -5.57 4.97 21.84
C TRP A 36 -5.53 5.59 23.24
N PHE A 37 -5.14 6.86 23.38
CA PHE A 37 -5.24 7.57 24.64
C PHE A 37 -6.70 7.71 25.11
N LEU A 38 -7.64 7.92 24.18
CA LEU A 38 -9.08 7.96 24.52
C LEU A 38 -9.59 6.58 24.95
N VAL A 39 -9.14 5.52 24.27
CA VAL A 39 -9.50 4.14 24.63
C VAL A 39 -8.97 3.78 26.02
N GLU A 40 -7.72 4.17 26.34
CA GLU A 40 -7.12 3.93 27.64
C GLU A 40 -7.83 4.71 28.75
N ALA A 41 -8.16 5.99 28.49
CA ALA A 41 -8.77 6.88 29.48
C ALA A 41 -10.24 6.54 29.79
N ALA A 42 -10.99 6.00 28.82
CA ALA A 42 -12.42 5.74 28.95
C ALA A 42 -12.89 4.50 28.17
N PRO A 43 -12.42 3.28 28.52
CA PRO A 43 -12.65 2.06 27.74
C PRO A 43 -14.14 1.71 27.57
N ASP A 44 -14.96 2.05 28.55
CA ASP A 44 -16.39 1.69 28.58
C ASP A 44 -17.22 2.42 27.51
N ILE A 45 -16.78 3.59 27.05
CA ILE A 45 -17.52 4.43 26.08
C ILE A 45 -16.82 4.57 24.73
N THR A 46 -15.62 4.03 24.56
CA THR A 46 -14.79 4.18 23.36
C THR A 46 -14.75 2.93 22.46
N SER A 47 -15.72 2.02 22.62
CA SER A 47 -15.78 0.77 21.85
C SER A 47 -15.74 0.97 20.33
N LEU A 48 -16.37 2.02 19.81
CA LEU A 48 -16.33 2.35 18.38
C LEU A 48 -14.93 2.78 17.94
N ILE A 49 -14.25 3.60 18.73
CA ILE A 49 -12.86 4.06 18.46
C ILE A 49 -11.93 2.87 18.48
N TYR A 50 -12.03 2.02 19.50
CA TYR A 50 -11.25 0.79 19.61
C TYR A 50 -11.43 -0.12 18.39
N THR A 51 -12.68 -0.36 18.00
CA THR A 51 -12.99 -1.20 16.83
C THR A 51 -12.44 -0.59 15.53
N ALA A 52 -12.64 0.71 15.33
CA ALA A 52 -12.14 1.41 14.14
C ALA A 52 -10.60 1.34 14.03
N ARG A 53 -9.89 1.53 15.15
CA ARG A 53 -8.42 1.38 15.18
C ARG A 53 -7.99 -0.04 14.86
N ASN A 54 -8.59 -1.05 15.47
CA ASN A 54 -8.25 -2.45 15.19
C ASN A 54 -8.48 -2.84 13.71
N VAL A 55 -9.57 -2.34 13.09
CA VAL A 55 -9.82 -2.55 11.66
C VAL A 55 -8.72 -1.90 10.82
N ASN A 56 -8.32 -0.66 11.16
CA ASN A 56 -7.24 0.02 10.48
C ASN A 56 -5.91 -0.72 10.64
N ASP A 57 -5.57 -1.13 11.86
CA ASP A 57 -4.29 -1.76 12.18
C ASP A 57 -4.17 -3.21 11.64
N ALA A 58 -5.30 -3.80 11.22
CA ALA A 58 -5.33 -5.05 10.49
C ALA A 58 -5.05 -4.91 8.98
N GLN A 59 -5.11 -3.69 8.40
CA GLN A 59 -4.92 -3.49 6.96
C GLN A 59 -3.55 -3.95 6.44
N PRO A 60 -2.42 -3.73 7.12
CA PRO A 60 -1.13 -4.27 6.67
C PRO A 60 -1.16 -5.77 6.43
N LYS A 61 -1.75 -6.54 7.33
CA LYS A 61 -1.89 -8.00 7.19
C LYS A 61 -2.77 -8.38 6.00
N PHE A 62 -3.83 -7.61 5.76
CA PHE A 62 -4.70 -7.82 4.60
C PHE A 62 -3.96 -7.59 3.28
N VAL A 63 -3.11 -6.55 3.21
CA VAL A 63 -2.28 -6.27 2.02
C VAL A 63 -1.27 -7.38 1.78
N VAL A 64 -0.63 -7.89 2.82
CA VAL A 64 0.30 -9.03 2.72
C VAL A 64 -0.41 -10.28 2.20
N GLU A 65 -1.63 -10.57 2.70
CA GLU A 65 -2.44 -11.68 2.20
C GLU A 65 -2.86 -11.49 0.74
N LEU A 66 -3.14 -10.24 0.33
CA LEU A 66 -3.44 -9.92 -1.07
C LEU A 66 -2.21 -10.20 -1.96
N ALA A 67 -1.02 -9.76 -1.56
CA ALA A 67 0.23 -10.01 -2.26
C ALA A 67 0.52 -11.53 -2.35
N ARG A 68 0.32 -12.27 -1.26
CA ARG A 68 0.48 -13.74 -1.23
C ARG A 68 -0.42 -14.42 -2.25
N ARG A 69 -1.71 -14.04 -2.30
CA ARG A 69 -2.67 -14.61 -3.27
C ARG A 69 -2.26 -14.32 -4.71
N VAL A 70 -1.82 -13.11 -5.01
CA VAL A 70 -1.36 -12.70 -6.35
C VAL A 70 -0.11 -13.49 -6.77
N LEU A 71 0.77 -13.82 -5.81
CA LEU A 71 1.99 -14.60 -6.04
C LEU A 71 1.78 -16.13 -6.00
N GLY A 72 0.55 -16.60 -5.91
CA GLY A 72 0.22 -18.03 -5.97
C GLY A 72 0.35 -18.77 -4.65
N GLY A 73 0.29 -18.09 -3.51
CA GLY A 73 0.14 -18.68 -2.18
C GLY A 73 1.41 -18.69 -1.31
N SER A 74 2.60 -18.39 -1.87
CA SER A 74 3.84 -18.32 -1.09
C SER A 74 4.58 -17.00 -1.34
N LEU A 75 5.15 -16.45 -0.27
CA LEU A 75 6.01 -15.26 -0.32
C LEU A 75 7.50 -15.62 -0.20
N THR A 76 7.82 -16.83 0.25
CA THR A 76 9.21 -17.27 0.47
C THR A 76 10.03 -17.20 -0.82
N GLY A 77 11.13 -16.45 -0.80
CA GLY A 77 12.03 -16.25 -1.92
C GLY A 77 11.46 -15.39 -3.06
N ARG A 78 10.25 -14.82 -2.89
CA ARG A 78 9.67 -13.88 -3.86
C ARG A 78 10.30 -12.52 -3.71
N LYS A 79 10.62 -11.89 -4.85
CA LYS A 79 11.14 -10.52 -4.89
C LYS A 79 10.01 -9.52 -5.10
N ILE A 80 9.86 -8.58 -4.16
CA ILE A 80 8.78 -7.60 -4.15
C ILE A 80 9.37 -6.19 -4.15
N SER A 81 8.98 -5.38 -5.13
CA SER A 81 9.26 -3.93 -5.10
C SER A 81 8.17 -3.21 -4.31
N ALA A 82 8.48 -2.75 -3.11
CA ALA A 82 7.58 -1.94 -2.29
C ALA A 82 7.79 -0.46 -2.60
N LEU A 83 6.79 0.19 -3.19
CA LEU A 83 6.87 1.55 -3.73
C LEU A 83 6.09 2.54 -2.86
N GLY A 84 6.83 3.43 -2.19
CA GLY A 84 6.34 4.39 -1.21
C GLY A 84 6.33 3.82 0.21
N LEU A 85 6.97 4.54 1.14
CA LEU A 85 7.06 4.16 2.55
C LEU A 85 6.56 5.24 3.51
N ALA A 86 6.36 6.48 3.05
CA ALA A 86 5.83 7.55 3.87
C ALA A 86 4.38 7.26 4.33
N TYR A 87 3.93 7.89 5.43
CA TYR A 87 2.57 7.67 5.90
C TYR A 87 1.50 8.35 5.04
N LYS A 88 1.87 9.28 4.17
CA LYS A 88 1.00 9.94 3.18
C LYS A 88 1.80 10.39 1.96
N PRO A 89 1.11 10.71 0.84
CA PRO A 89 1.78 11.16 -0.39
C PRO A 89 2.61 12.43 -0.22
N ASP A 90 3.72 12.49 -0.96
CA ASP A 90 4.56 13.68 -1.17
C ASP A 90 5.14 14.31 0.11
N VAL A 91 5.46 13.47 1.08
CA VAL A 91 6.21 13.84 2.28
C VAL A 91 7.34 12.82 2.54
N ASP A 92 8.31 13.22 3.37
CA ASP A 92 9.45 12.41 3.82
C ASP A 92 9.24 11.80 5.22
N ASP A 93 8.03 11.86 5.75
CA ASP A 93 7.71 11.42 7.11
C ASP A 93 7.27 9.96 7.13
N LEU A 94 8.05 9.14 7.83
CA LEU A 94 7.88 7.69 7.92
C LEU A 94 7.23 7.22 9.23
N ARG A 95 6.83 8.15 10.12
CA ARG A 95 6.31 7.81 11.45
C ARG A 95 4.99 7.04 11.36
N GLU A 96 4.92 5.93 12.10
CA GLU A 96 3.73 5.06 12.14
C GLU A 96 3.18 4.71 10.75
N SER A 97 4.09 4.54 9.77
CA SER A 97 3.68 4.22 8.40
C SER A 97 3.23 2.76 8.27
N PRO A 98 1.98 2.50 7.81
CA PRO A 98 1.52 1.16 7.49
C PRO A 98 2.34 0.48 6.39
N ALA A 99 2.95 1.24 5.49
CA ALA A 99 3.80 0.70 4.43
C ALA A 99 5.06 0.04 5.00
N ILE A 100 5.66 0.60 6.03
CA ILE A 100 6.81 0.01 6.72
C ILE A 100 6.41 -1.30 7.42
N GLU A 101 5.24 -1.33 8.04
CA GLU A 101 4.72 -2.54 8.67
C GLU A 101 4.48 -3.65 7.62
N ILE A 102 3.92 -3.31 6.47
CA ILE A 102 3.73 -4.25 5.36
C ILE A 102 5.09 -4.83 4.91
N VAL A 103 6.10 -3.99 4.72
CA VAL A 103 7.45 -4.45 4.33
C VAL A 103 8.00 -5.43 5.37
N ARG A 104 7.90 -5.12 6.67
CA ARG A 104 8.34 -6.01 7.74
C ARG A 104 7.61 -7.36 7.74
N LEU A 105 6.29 -7.34 7.55
CA LEU A 105 5.48 -8.55 7.48
C LEU A 105 5.85 -9.42 6.27
N LEU A 106 6.04 -8.81 5.08
CA LEU A 106 6.49 -9.53 3.88
C LEU A 106 7.85 -10.19 4.08
N MET A 107 8.81 -9.46 4.66
CA MET A 107 10.14 -10.00 4.99
C MET A 107 10.06 -11.10 6.04
N GLY A 108 9.20 -10.96 7.05
CA GLY A 108 8.95 -11.97 8.08
C GLY A 108 8.39 -13.28 7.51
N GLU A 109 7.75 -13.25 6.36
CA GLU A 109 7.27 -14.42 5.62
C GLU A 109 8.27 -14.93 4.54
N GLY A 110 9.48 -14.40 4.55
CA GLY A 110 10.56 -14.85 3.70
C GLY A 110 10.62 -14.21 2.30
N ALA A 111 9.90 -13.11 2.07
CA ALA A 111 10.06 -12.34 0.84
C ALA A 111 11.36 -11.51 0.85
N GLU A 112 11.96 -11.34 -0.33
CA GLU A 112 13.03 -10.38 -0.57
C GLU A 112 12.40 -9.05 -1.00
N VAL A 113 12.43 -8.03 -0.12
CA VAL A 113 11.78 -6.75 -0.41
C VAL A 113 12.80 -5.68 -0.77
N ALA A 114 12.64 -5.09 -1.96
CA ALA A 114 13.32 -3.88 -2.38
C ALA A 114 12.37 -2.69 -2.13
N ALA A 115 12.62 -1.95 -1.05
CA ALA A 115 11.80 -0.82 -0.66
C ALA A 115 12.32 0.48 -1.32
N TYR A 116 11.42 1.30 -1.87
CA TYR A 116 11.76 2.57 -2.51
C TYR A 116 10.89 3.70 -1.98
N GLU A 117 11.54 4.78 -1.51
CA GLU A 117 10.87 5.98 -1.04
C GLU A 117 11.48 7.21 -1.74
N PRO A 118 10.78 7.84 -2.71
CA PRO A 118 11.36 8.90 -3.51
C PRO A 118 11.73 10.17 -2.73
N PHE A 119 11.08 10.42 -1.59
CA PHE A 119 11.30 11.62 -0.78
C PHE A 119 12.31 11.40 0.36
N LYS A 120 12.76 10.14 0.58
CA LYS A 120 13.69 9.83 1.66
C LYS A 120 14.58 8.63 1.33
N LEU A 121 15.45 8.81 0.34
CA LEU A 121 16.39 7.76 -0.11
C LEU A 121 17.46 7.42 0.95
N ASP A 122 17.72 8.31 1.89
CA ASP A 122 18.63 8.15 3.01
C ASP A 122 17.96 7.62 4.29
N ALA A 123 16.74 7.10 4.19
CA ALA A 123 16.03 6.59 5.36
C ALA A 123 16.79 5.42 6.00
N ASP A 124 17.02 5.53 7.30
CA ASP A 124 17.55 4.44 8.13
C ASP A 124 16.39 3.78 8.88
N ILE A 125 15.94 2.66 8.33
CA ILE A 125 14.85 1.86 8.92
C ILE A 125 15.43 0.52 9.34
N PRO A 126 15.47 0.19 10.65
CA PRO A 126 16.04 -1.06 11.13
C PRO A 126 15.48 -2.28 10.39
N GLY A 127 16.37 -3.04 9.75
CA GLY A 127 16.05 -4.25 9.03
C GLY A 127 15.51 -4.04 7.61
N ILE A 128 15.27 -2.82 7.14
CA ILE A 128 14.76 -2.55 5.79
C ILE A 128 15.82 -1.79 5.00
N ARG A 129 16.21 -2.35 3.86
CA ARG A 129 17.13 -1.68 2.93
C ARG A 129 16.35 -0.86 1.92
N ILE A 130 16.62 0.45 1.90
CA ILE A 130 16.06 1.36 0.89
C ILE A 130 16.87 1.23 -0.41
N ALA A 131 16.20 1.02 -1.53
CA ALA A 131 16.80 1.04 -2.84
C ALA A 131 17.23 2.48 -3.21
N PRO A 132 18.45 2.67 -3.72
CA PRO A 132 18.97 4.01 -4.02
C PRO A 132 18.28 4.67 -5.23
N SER A 133 17.60 3.90 -6.05
CA SER A 133 16.83 4.38 -7.20
C SER A 133 15.65 3.46 -7.49
N LEU A 134 14.70 3.96 -8.30
CA LEU A 134 13.55 3.17 -8.75
C LEU A 134 14.01 1.95 -9.57
N GLU A 135 14.98 2.14 -10.47
CA GLU A 135 15.52 1.05 -11.29
C GLU A 135 16.05 -0.08 -10.42
N THR A 136 16.80 0.27 -9.35
CA THR A 136 17.33 -0.73 -8.41
C THR A 136 16.19 -1.45 -7.69
N ALA A 137 15.13 -0.73 -7.32
CA ALA A 137 13.97 -1.32 -6.66
C ALA A 137 13.21 -2.29 -7.57
N LEU A 138 13.11 -1.99 -8.87
CA LEU A 138 12.35 -2.77 -9.84
C LEU A 138 13.11 -4.01 -10.33
N LEU A 139 14.43 -4.06 -10.16
CA LEU A 139 15.28 -5.09 -10.75
C LEU A 139 14.98 -6.49 -10.23
N GLY A 140 14.56 -7.37 -11.14
CA GLY A 140 14.31 -8.78 -10.85
C GLY A 140 13.11 -9.06 -9.96
N SER A 141 12.17 -8.12 -9.86
CA SER A 141 10.95 -8.29 -9.07
C SER A 141 9.96 -9.27 -9.68
N ASP A 142 9.23 -9.99 -8.82
CA ASP A 142 8.07 -10.81 -9.16
C ASP A 142 6.76 -9.99 -9.04
N LEU A 143 6.73 -9.00 -8.15
CA LEU A 143 5.55 -8.19 -7.83
C LEU A 143 5.94 -6.73 -7.61
N LEU A 144 5.17 -5.81 -8.18
CA LEU A 144 5.18 -4.39 -7.85
C LEU A 144 4.06 -4.10 -6.85
N LEU A 145 4.40 -3.59 -5.68
CA LEU A 145 3.46 -3.29 -4.61
C LEU A 145 3.44 -1.77 -4.34
N LEU A 146 2.36 -1.11 -4.78
CA LEU A 146 2.14 0.32 -4.56
C LEU A 146 1.52 0.54 -3.18
N LEU A 147 2.23 1.23 -2.31
CA LEU A 147 1.82 1.48 -0.92
C LEU A 147 1.48 2.94 -0.66
N VAL A 148 2.11 3.89 -1.36
CA VAL A 148 1.87 5.33 -1.20
C VAL A 148 1.73 6.00 -2.56
N ALA A 149 0.75 6.89 -2.70
CA ALA A 149 0.42 7.56 -3.96
C ALA A 149 1.28 8.81 -4.22
N HIS A 150 2.62 8.67 -4.15
CA HIS A 150 3.54 9.76 -4.45
C HIS A 150 3.44 10.25 -5.89
N THR A 151 3.57 11.55 -6.10
CA THR A 151 3.55 12.17 -7.44
C THR A 151 4.57 11.54 -8.39
N PRO A 152 5.85 11.31 -8.03
CA PRO A 152 6.79 10.64 -8.92
C PRO A 152 6.40 9.22 -9.33
N LEU A 153 5.68 8.48 -8.47
CA LEU A 153 5.18 7.14 -8.81
C LEU A 153 3.94 7.21 -9.71
N ARG A 154 3.14 8.27 -9.61
CA ARG A 154 1.97 8.51 -10.46
C ARG A 154 2.35 8.78 -11.91
N GLU A 155 3.48 9.43 -12.12
CA GLU A 155 3.99 9.83 -13.44
C GLU A 155 4.62 8.68 -14.22
N LEU A 156 4.80 7.51 -13.60
CA LEU A 156 5.36 6.33 -14.26
C LEU A 156 4.41 5.82 -15.35
N THR A 157 5.00 5.52 -16.50
CA THR A 157 4.28 4.87 -17.59
C THR A 157 4.54 3.37 -17.60
N PRO A 158 3.58 2.54 -18.06
CA PRO A 158 3.77 1.10 -18.14
C PRO A 158 5.00 0.69 -18.96
N ASP A 159 5.27 1.38 -20.08
CA ASP A 159 6.42 1.08 -20.95
C ASP A 159 7.74 1.36 -20.24
N ALA A 160 7.84 2.48 -19.51
CA ALA A 160 9.04 2.82 -18.76
C ALA A 160 9.32 1.79 -17.65
N VAL A 161 8.29 1.30 -16.97
CA VAL A 161 8.42 0.26 -15.95
C VAL A 161 8.73 -1.09 -16.58
N ALA A 162 8.05 -1.47 -17.67
CA ALA A 162 8.28 -2.73 -18.38
C ALA A 162 9.70 -2.86 -18.93
N ALA A 163 10.36 -1.74 -19.25
CA ALA A 163 11.75 -1.71 -19.69
C ALA A 163 12.76 -2.01 -18.56
N GLN A 164 12.35 -1.82 -17.28
CA GLN A 164 13.23 -1.94 -16.11
C GLN A 164 13.01 -3.25 -15.32
N THR A 165 11.89 -3.95 -15.55
CA THR A 165 11.57 -5.17 -14.81
C THR A 165 10.84 -6.19 -15.67
N SER A 166 11.07 -7.48 -15.35
CA SER A 166 10.26 -8.58 -15.87
C SER A 166 8.96 -8.81 -15.12
N ALA A 167 8.74 -8.16 -13.98
CA ALA A 167 7.49 -8.24 -13.23
C ALA A 167 6.30 -7.85 -14.11
N ARG A 168 5.22 -8.62 -13.98
CA ARG A 168 3.95 -8.34 -14.65
C ARG A 168 2.77 -8.37 -13.68
N LEU A 169 3.04 -8.58 -12.40
CA LEU A 169 2.05 -8.55 -11.33
C LEU A 169 2.14 -7.22 -10.58
N ILE A 170 0.99 -6.58 -10.36
CA ILE A 170 0.87 -5.34 -9.61
C ILE A 170 -0.20 -5.53 -8.53
N VAL A 171 0.12 -5.11 -7.31
CA VAL A 171 -0.87 -4.83 -6.26
C VAL A 171 -0.88 -3.33 -6.01
N ASP A 172 -1.98 -2.67 -6.34
CA ASP A 172 -2.19 -1.24 -6.11
C ASP A 172 -3.13 -1.04 -4.91
N THR A 173 -2.57 -0.59 -3.80
CA THR A 173 -3.32 -0.38 -2.56
C THR A 173 -3.93 1.01 -2.43
N VAL A 174 -3.59 1.93 -3.34
CA VAL A 174 -3.92 3.36 -3.25
C VAL A 174 -4.66 3.90 -4.49
N ASN A 175 -5.01 3.01 -5.43
CA ASN A 175 -5.66 3.38 -6.70
C ASN A 175 -4.90 4.47 -7.45
N LEU A 176 -3.59 4.24 -7.65
CA LEU A 176 -2.69 5.21 -8.25
C LEU A 176 -2.72 5.16 -9.77
N TRP A 177 -2.69 3.94 -10.32
CA TRP A 177 -2.55 3.71 -11.75
C TRP A 177 -3.87 3.34 -12.41
N ASP A 178 -4.07 3.81 -13.65
CA ASP A 178 -5.22 3.40 -14.45
C ASP A 178 -5.10 1.93 -14.87
N ILE A 179 -6.03 1.11 -14.39
CA ILE A 179 -6.00 -0.35 -14.61
C ILE A 179 -5.96 -0.70 -16.10
N GLN A 180 -6.76 -0.02 -16.93
CA GLN A 180 -6.89 -0.38 -18.34
C GLN A 180 -5.57 -0.12 -19.08
N THR A 181 -4.96 1.02 -18.83
CA THR A 181 -3.65 1.39 -19.40
C THR A 181 -2.57 0.36 -19.06
N TRP A 182 -2.49 -0.04 -17.78
CA TRP A 182 -1.47 -1.00 -17.34
C TRP A 182 -1.78 -2.43 -17.83
N GLN A 183 -3.03 -2.82 -17.91
CA GLN A 183 -3.43 -4.13 -18.47
C GLN A 183 -3.14 -4.22 -19.98
N GLN A 184 -3.37 -3.16 -20.75
CA GLN A 184 -3.03 -3.10 -22.17
C GLN A 184 -1.52 -3.26 -22.43
N ALA A 185 -0.71 -2.81 -21.48
CA ALA A 185 0.75 -3.01 -21.51
C ALA A 185 1.22 -4.38 -20.95
N GLY A 186 0.31 -5.28 -20.66
CA GLY A 186 0.60 -6.67 -20.24
C GLY A 186 0.79 -6.89 -18.74
N PHE A 187 0.42 -5.92 -17.89
CA PHE A 187 0.43 -6.11 -16.45
C PHE A 187 -0.90 -6.67 -15.94
N ALA A 188 -0.84 -7.59 -14.98
CA ALA A 188 -2.00 -8.03 -14.21
C ALA A 188 -2.11 -7.16 -12.94
N VAL A 189 -3.09 -6.28 -12.91
CA VAL A 189 -3.29 -5.33 -11.82
C VAL A 189 -4.38 -5.82 -10.87
N THR A 190 -4.03 -6.00 -9.60
CA THR A 190 -4.95 -6.26 -8.51
C THR A 190 -5.05 -5.02 -7.64
N ARG A 191 -6.25 -4.46 -7.48
CA ARG A 191 -6.49 -3.26 -6.68
C ARG A 191 -7.11 -3.61 -5.34
N LEU A 192 -6.61 -2.98 -4.27
CA LEU A 192 -7.24 -3.05 -2.96
C LEU A 192 -8.66 -2.43 -3.03
N GLY A 193 -9.63 -3.06 -2.37
CA GLY A 193 -11.00 -2.54 -2.30
C GLY A 193 -11.88 -2.86 -3.50
N VAL A 194 -11.39 -3.64 -4.45
CA VAL A 194 -12.21 -4.19 -5.54
C VAL A 194 -12.53 -5.64 -5.20
N GLY A 195 -13.81 -5.91 -4.95
CA GLY A 195 -14.26 -7.26 -4.66
C GLY A 195 -14.09 -8.18 -5.87
N THR A 196 -13.56 -9.38 -5.66
CA THR A 196 -13.59 -10.42 -6.69
C THR A 196 -15.03 -10.80 -6.96
N VAL A 197 -15.48 -10.64 -8.20
CA VAL A 197 -16.70 -11.29 -8.66
C VAL A 197 -16.42 -12.79 -8.59
N ALA A 198 -17.06 -13.49 -7.65
CA ALA A 198 -17.06 -14.95 -7.68
C ALA A 198 -17.64 -15.36 -9.05
N ARG A 199 -16.80 -15.94 -9.89
CA ARG A 199 -17.23 -16.59 -11.13
C ARG A 199 -17.83 -17.95 -10.80
#